data_148726ef839176695a9ca297c9bcef59
#
_entry.id   148726ef839176695a9ca297c9bcef59
#
_cell.length_a   1.000
_cell.length_b   1.000
_cell.length_c   1.000
_cell.angle_alpha   90.00
_cell.angle_beta   90.00
_cell.angle_gamma   90.00
#
_symmetry.space_group_name_H-M   'P 1'
#
loop_
_entity.id
_entity.type
_entity.pdbx_description
1 polymer ?
#
loop_
_entity_poly.entity_id
_entity_poly.type
_entity_poly.pdbx_seq_one_letter_code
_entity_poly.pdbx_strand_id
1 'polypeptide(L)'
;MRLLACCVLLFTLSGCAAPDVRDYAEQRPTLDLAEYFNGELEAWGMFQNRSGEVIKRFHVALTGTWEGDRGVLDERFTYSDGTTEQRIWTLQRQADGSWRGTAADVQGEAVGEVAGNTLHWRYQL
;
A
#
# COMPACT_ATOMS: atom_id res chain seq x y z
N MET A 1 28.24 -50.82 -25.08
CA MET A 1 28.38 -49.55 -24.30
C MET A 1 27.20 -48.67 -24.59
N ARG A 2 26.29 -48.59 -23.67
CA ARG A 2 25.09 -47.73 -23.78
C ARG A 2 25.36 -46.43 -22.99
N LEU A 3 25.48 -45.30 -23.69
CA LEU A 3 25.51 -43.98 -23.09
C LEU A 3 24.08 -43.62 -22.66
N LEU A 4 23.83 -43.57 -21.36
CA LEU A 4 22.67 -42.94 -20.80
C LEU A 4 22.90 -41.42 -20.80
N ALA A 5 22.21 -40.71 -21.70
CA ALA A 5 22.10 -39.27 -21.66
C ALA A 5 21.15 -38.88 -20.54
N CYS A 6 21.68 -38.36 -19.44
CA CYS A 6 20.90 -37.82 -18.34
C CYS A 6 20.46 -36.40 -18.71
N CYS A 7 19.22 -36.24 -19.20
CA CYS A 7 18.60 -34.94 -19.38
C CYS A 7 18.24 -34.36 -17.99
N VAL A 8 19.09 -33.48 -17.46
CA VAL A 8 18.76 -32.67 -16.30
C VAL A 8 17.81 -31.57 -16.76
N LEU A 9 16.52 -31.77 -16.49
CA LEU A 9 15.50 -30.72 -16.66
C LEU A 9 15.69 -29.70 -15.55
N LEU A 10 16.33 -28.57 -15.87
CA LEU A 10 16.34 -27.41 -15.00
C LEU A 10 14.91 -26.80 -15.02
N PHE A 11 14.13 -27.12 -14.00
CA PHE A 11 12.91 -26.37 -13.69
C PHE A 11 13.35 -25.00 -13.14
N THR A 12 13.34 -23.97 -13.98
CA THR A 12 13.40 -22.59 -13.50
C THR A 12 12.08 -22.30 -12.80
N LEU A 13 12.10 -22.32 -11.47
CA LEU A 13 11.02 -21.77 -10.66
C LEU A 13 11.01 -20.24 -10.89
N SER A 14 10.29 -19.78 -11.89
CA SER A 14 9.91 -18.36 -11.99
C SER A 14 8.88 -18.08 -10.91
N GLY A 15 9.35 -17.78 -9.70
CA GLY A 15 8.49 -17.26 -8.65
C GLY A 15 7.88 -15.94 -9.11
N CYS A 16 6.56 -15.77 -9.02
CA CYS A 16 5.91 -14.49 -9.20
C CYS A 16 6.42 -13.54 -8.12
N ALA A 17 7.38 -12.68 -8.44
CA ALA A 17 7.79 -11.60 -7.57
C ALA A 17 6.69 -10.54 -7.52
N ALA A 18 6.28 -10.11 -6.32
CA ALA A 18 5.39 -8.97 -6.17
C ALA A 18 6.08 -7.71 -6.75
N PRO A 19 5.32 -6.79 -7.38
CA PRO A 19 5.88 -5.53 -7.85
C PRO A 19 6.57 -4.77 -6.71
N ASP A 20 7.74 -4.21 -7.00
CA ASP A 20 8.46 -3.35 -6.07
C ASP A 20 8.04 -1.89 -6.31
N VAL A 21 7.82 -1.12 -5.24
CA VAL A 21 7.45 0.29 -5.36
C VAL A 21 8.51 1.08 -6.16
N ARG A 22 9.77 0.69 -6.10
CA ARG A 22 10.88 1.32 -6.84
C ARG A 22 10.76 1.20 -8.36
N ASP A 23 9.96 0.24 -8.86
CA ASP A 23 9.66 0.11 -10.29
C ASP A 23 8.90 1.34 -10.83
N TYR A 24 8.28 2.12 -9.94
CA TYR A 24 7.51 3.32 -10.26
C TYR A 24 8.29 4.63 -10.06
N ALA A 25 9.59 4.57 -9.78
CA ALA A 25 10.42 5.74 -9.42
C ALA A 25 10.40 6.86 -10.48
N GLU A 26 10.25 6.52 -11.77
CA GLU A 26 10.20 7.47 -12.86
C GLU A 26 8.79 8.01 -13.17
N GLN A 27 7.77 7.52 -12.50
CA GLN A 27 6.39 7.97 -12.71
C GLN A 27 6.14 9.34 -12.08
N ARG A 28 5.33 10.15 -12.76
CA ARG A 28 5.05 11.55 -12.37
C ARG A 28 3.53 11.80 -12.31
N PRO A 29 3.07 12.79 -11.52
CA PRO A 29 3.87 13.66 -10.63
C PRO A 29 4.45 12.88 -9.43
N THR A 30 5.57 13.36 -8.88
CA THR A 30 6.15 12.79 -7.66
C THR A 30 5.18 12.97 -6.49
N LEU A 31 4.93 11.89 -5.77
CA LEU A 31 4.03 11.88 -4.62
C LEU A 31 4.75 12.40 -3.37
N ASP A 32 4.23 13.48 -2.80
CA ASP A 32 4.52 13.91 -1.42
C ASP A 32 3.27 13.70 -0.56
N LEU A 33 3.36 12.89 0.48
CA LEU A 33 2.18 12.53 1.29
C LEU A 33 1.59 13.73 2.02
N ALA A 34 2.44 14.62 2.55
CA ALA A 34 1.99 15.78 3.30
C ALA A 34 1.28 16.81 2.40
N GLU A 35 1.69 16.91 1.14
CA GLU A 35 1.03 17.76 0.16
C GLU A 35 -0.25 17.12 -0.37
N TYR A 36 -0.16 15.85 -0.81
CA TYR A 36 -1.27 15.15 -1.42
C TYR A 36 -2.44 14.90 -0.46
N PHE A 37 -2.15 14.43 0.75
CA PHE A 37 -3.17 14.09 1.75
C PHE A 37 -3.52 15.25 2.68
N ASN A 38 -3.29 16.48 2.26
CA ASN A 38 -3.69 17.67 3.01
C ASN A 38 -5.10 18.14 2.60
N GLY A 39 -5.97 18.33 3.57
CA GLY A 39 -7.36 18.73 3.34
C GLY A 39 -8.28 17.56 3.05
N GLU A 40 -9.28 17.76 2.22
CA GLU A 40 -10.32 16.77 1.90
C GLU A 40 -9.99 16.04 0.60
N LEU A 41 -10.10 14.72 0.64
CA LEU A 41 -9.89 13.83 -0.51
C LEU A 41 -10.96 12.75 -0.55
N GLU A 42 -11.12 12.17 -1.72
CA GLU A 42 -11.90 10.95 -1.93
C GLU A 42 -11.05 9.90 -2.65
N ALA A 43 -11.28 8.65 -2.33
CA ALA A 43 -10.67 7.53 -3.03
C ALA A 43 -11.65 6.38 -3.20
N TRP A 44 -11.40 5.59 -4.23
CA TRP A 44 -12.11 4.35 -4.50
C TRP A 44 -11.09 3.22 -4.54
N GLY A 45 -11.45 2.11 -3.95
CA GLY A 45 -10.54 0.98 -3.86
C GLY A 45 -11.26 -0.35 -3.76
N MET A 46 -10.46 -1.39 -3.66
CA MET A 46 -10.93 -2.76 -3.54
C MET A 46 -10.01 -3.58 -2.67
N PHE A 47 -10.59 -4.59 -2.01
CA PHE A 47 -9.84 -5.66 -1.38
C PHE A 47 -9.80 -6.87 -2.31
N GLN A 48 -8.62 -7.44 -2.46
CA GLN A 48 -8.39 -8.67 -3.18
C GLN A 48 -7.84 -9.73 -2.24
N ASN A 49 -8.25 -10.97 -2.45
CA ASN A 49 -7.62 -12.10 -1.77
C ASN A 49 -6.28 -12.45 -2.45
N ARG A 50 -5.59 -13.47 -1.94
CA ARG A 50 -4.27 -13.88 -2.46
C ARG A 50 -4.29 -14.38 -3.91
N SER A 51 -5.45 -14.80 -4.40
CA SER A 51 -5.63 -15.21 -5.81
C SER A 51 -5.97 -14.04 -6.74
N GLY A 52 -6.08 -12.81 -6.20
CA GLY A 52 -6.42 -11.62 -6.97
C GLY A 52 -7.91 -11.42 -7.19
N GLU A 53 -8.77 -12.22 -6.56
CA GLU A 53 -10.21 -12.05 -6.61
C GLU A 53 -10.65 -10.84 -5.77
N VAL A 54 -11.48 -9.97 -6.35
CA VAL A 54 -12.05 -8.82 -5.65
C VAL A 54 -13.16 -9.31 -4.71
N ILE A 55 -12.93 -9.17 -3.41
CA ILE A 55 -13.88 -9.61 -2.37
C ILE A 55 -14.73 -8.48 -1.83
N LYS A 56 -14.30 -7.23 -1.98
CA LYS A 56 -15.02 -6.04 -1.47
C LYS A 56 -14.52 -4.78 -2.16
N ARG A 57 -15.42 -3.86 -2.45
CA ARG A 57 -15.08 -2.50 -2.93
C ARG A 57 -15.45 -1.47 -1.90
N PHE A 58 -14.80 -0.32 -1.96
CA PHE A 58 -15.08 0.79 -1.06
C PHE A 58 -14.90 2.14 -1.74
N HIS A 59 -15.62 3.11 -1.19
CA HIS A 59 -15.34 4.52 -1.29
C HIS A 59 -14.84 5.01 0.07
N VAL A 60 -13.87 5.88 0.09
CA VAL A 60 -13.38 6.50 1.31
C VAL A 60 -13.32 8.02 1.15
N ALA A 61 -13.90 8.72 2.11
CA ALA A 61 -13.69 10.14 2.30
C ALA A 61 -12.62 10.36 3.34
N LEU A 62 -11.59 11.14 2.99
CA LEU A 62 -10.43 11.40 3.86
C LEU A 62 -10.35 12.87 4.20
N THR A 63 -9.95 13.16 5.43
CA THR A 63 -9.52 14.49 5.86
C THR A 63 -8.12 14.40 6.42
N GLY A 64 -7.17 15.09 5.80
CA GLY A 64 -5.77 15.15 6.23
C GLY A 64 -5.42 16.46 6.90
N THR A 65 -4.73 16.38 8.04
CA THR A 65 -4.24 17.54 8.80
C THR A 65 -2.78 17.33 9.13
N TRP A 66 -1.93 18.31 8.82
CA TRP A 66 -0.48 18.17 8.88
C TRP A 66 0.19 19.24 9.72
N GLU A 67 1.22 18.84 10.46
CA GLU A 67 2.20 19.70 11.12
C GLU A 67 3.61 19.19 10.77
N GLY A 68 4.26 19.84 9.80
CA GLY A 68 5.55 19.39 9.27
C GLY A 68 5.48 17.96 8.74
N ASP A 69 6.31 17.09 9.29
CA ASP A 69 6.43 15.66 8.89
C ASP A 69 5.43 14.73 9.58
N ARG A 70 4.51 15.28 10.36
CA ARG A 70 3.46 14.53 11.06
C ARG A 70 2.10 14.87 10.52
N GLY A 71 1.32 13.84 10.17
CA GLY A 71 -0.04 13.98 9.68
C GLY A 71 -1.04 13.09 10.40
N VAL A 72 -2.29 13.52 10.38
CA VAL A 72 -3.44 12.72 10.80
C VAL A 72 -4.38 12.60 9.60
N LEU A 73 -4.74 11.37 9.23
CA LEU A 73 -5.71 11.07 8.19
C LEU A 73 -6.94 10.45 8.84
N ASP A 74 -8.07 11.16 8.76
CA ASP A 74 -9.38 10.62 9.16
C ASP A 74 -10.05 10.02 7.93
N GLU A 75 -10.17 8.70 7.90
CA GLU A 75 -10.75 7.93 6.79
C GLU A 75 -12.13 7.41 7.16
N ARG A 76 -13.12 7.72 6.31
CA ARG A 76 -14.50 7.24 6.45
C ARG A 76 -14.85 6.37 5.26
N PHE A 77 -14.90 5.06 5.50
CA PHE A 77 -15.18 4.05 4.48
C PHE A 77 -16.67 3.77 4.35
N THR A 78 -17.12 3.62 3.11
CA THR A 78 -18.39 3.03 2.76
C THR A 78 -18.14 1.84 1.85
N TYR A 79 -18.50 0.65 2.30
CA TYR A 79 -18.24 -0.60 1.59
C TYR A 79 -19.40 -0.98 0.64
N SER A 80 -19.09 -1.84 -0.34
CA SER A 80 -20.08 -2.31 -1.33
C SER A 80 -21.23 -3.11 -0.74
N ASP A 81 -21.09 -3.64 0.48
CA ASP A 81 -22.16 -4.30 1.24
C ASP A 81 -23.02 -3.32 2.07
N GLY A 82 -22.78 -2.01 1.97
CA GLY A 82 -23.47 -0.96 2.69
C GLY A 82 -22.96 -0.70 4.11
N THR A 83 -22.00 -1.46 4.60
CA THR A 83 -21.37 -1.21 5.90
C THR A 83 -20.42 -0.02 5.84
N THR A 84 -20.13 0.58 7.00
CA THR A 84 -19.25 1.73 7.14
C THR A 84 -18.20 1.47 8.21
N GLU A 85 -17.05 2.12 8.09
CA GLU A 85 -15.96 2.05 9.04
C GLU A 85 -15.22 3.37 9.07
N GLN A 86 -14.60 3.68 10.20
CA GLN A 86 -13.69 4.83 10.34
C GLN A 86 -12.33 4.33 10.80
N ARG A 87 -11.27 4.86 10.17
CA ARG A 87 -9.90 4.64 10.61
C ARG A 87 -9.17 5.97 10.65
N ILE A 88 -8.50 6.23 11.77
CA ILE A 88 -7.69 7.43 11.94
C ILE A 88 -6.22 7.02 12.01
N TRP A 89 -5.47 7.43 10.99
CA TRP A 89 -4.04 7.22 10.93
C TRP A 89 -3.29 8.42 11.54
N THR A 90 -2.25 8.12 12.30
CA THR A 90 -1.18 9.08 12.57
C THR A 90 0.04 8.67 11.77
N LEU A 91 0.52 9.57 10.92
CA LEU A 91 1.66 9.34 10.02
C LEU A 91 2.86 10.16 10.48
N GLN A 92 4.04 9.56 10.38
CA GLN A 92 5.31 10.24 10.69
C GLN A 92 6.35 9.92 9.63
N ARG A 93 6.91 10.97 9.01
CA ARG A 93 8.06 10.84 8.10
C ARG A 93 9.30 10.46 8.90
N GLN A 94 10.07 9.51 8.35
CA GLN A 94 11.32 9.06 8.91
C GLN A 94 12.50 9.81 8.28
N ALA A 95 13.68 9.77 8.94
CA ALA A 95 14.89 10.43 8.44
C ALA A 95 15.36 9.92 7.06
N ASP A 96 15.05 8.67 6.73
CA ASP A 96 15.36 8.05 5.43
C ASP A 96 14.33 8.37 4.34
N GLY A 97 13.30 9.16 4.64
CA GLY A 97 12.22 9.53 3.73
C GLY A 97 11.06 8.52 3.69
N SER A 98 11.18 7.40 4.37
CA SER A 98 10.07 6.46 4.55
C SER A 98 9.06 6.98 5.58
N TRP A 99 7.95 6.28 5.73
CA TRP A 99 6.87 6.66 6.62
C TRP A 99 6.54 5.56 7.62
N ARG A 100 6.10 5.98 8.80
CA ARG A 100 5.48 5.10 9.79
C ARG A 100 4.07 5.60 10.07
N GLY A 101 3.17 4.67 10.36
CA GLY A 101 1.80 5.01 10.71
C GLY A 101 1.24 4.11 11.79
N THR A 102 0.35 4.68 12.60
CA THR A 102 -0.42 3.95 13.62
C THR A 102 -1.91 4.23 13.46
N ALA A 103 -2.73 3.24 13.77
CA ALA A 103 -4.18 3.36 13.85
C ALA A 103 -4.68 2.38 14.92
N ALA A 104 -5.88 2.63 15.47
CA ALA A 104 -6.40 1.89 16.63
C ALA A 104 -6.59 0.38 16.36
N ASP A 105 -6.93 0.01 15.13
CA ASP A 105 -7.16 -1.37 14.69
C ASP A 105 -5.94 -2.01 13.99
N VAL A 106 -4.81 -1.32 13.97
CA VAL A 106 -3.58 -1.79 13.32
C VAL A 106 -2.61 -2.31 14.37
N GLN A 107 -2.07 -3.51 14.13
CA GLN A 107 -1.06 -4.12 14.98
C GLN A 107 0.31 -3.50 14.69
N GLY A 108 0.97 -2.96 15.74
CA GLY A 108 2.26 -2.30 15.61
C GLY A 108 2.20 -1.06 14.71
N GLU A 109 3.24 -0.85 13.92
CA GLU A 109 3.34 0.27 12.99
C GLU A 109 3.18 -0.21 11.54
N ALA A 110 2.44 0.57 10.76
CA ALA A 110 2.49 0.47 9.31
C ALA A 110 3.78 1.09 8.78
N VAL A 111 4.26 0.57 7.66
CA VAL A 111 5.47 1.05 6.98
C VAL A 111 5.11 1.50 5.58
N GLY A 112 5.49 2.72 5.23
CA GLY A 112 5.26 3.33 3.92
C GLY A 112 6.55 3.66 3.19
N GLU A 113 6.57 3.35 1.90
CA GLU A 113 7.64 3.69 0.96
C GLU A 113 7.03 4.38 -0.24
N VAL A 114 7.60 5.51 -0.64
CA VAL A 114 7.18 6.28 -1.81
C VAL A 114 8.24 6.21 -2.89
N ALA A 115 7.83 5.92 -4.11
CA ALA A 115 8.67 6.05 -5.29
C ALA A 115 7.84 6.57 -6.47
N GLY A 116 8.31 7.63 -7.12
CA GLY A 116 7.56 8.31 -8.16
C GLY A 116 6.19 8.77 -7.65
N ASN A 117 5.13 8.36 -8.32
CA ASN A 117 3.74 8.70 -7.95
C ASN A 117 3.05 7.62 -7.10
N THR A 118 3.80 6.66 -6.55
CA THR A 118 3.25 5.47 -5.92
C THR A 118 3.66 5.38 -4.45
N LEU A 119 2.70 5.04 -3.60
CA LEU A 119 2.90 4.68 -2.20
C LEU A 119 2.68 3.18 -2.04
N HIS A 120 3.63 2.50 -1.42
CA HIS A 120 3.46 1.15 -0.89
C HIS A 120 3.29 1.22 0.62
N TRP A 121 2.10 0.87 1.11
CA TRP A 121 1.72 0.94 2.52
C TRP A 121 1.41 -0.46 3.05
N ARG A 122 2.17 -0.92 4.04
CA ARG A 122 2.06 -2.28 4.60
C ARG A 122 1.69 -2.23 6.07
N TYR A 123 0.69 -3.00 6.45
CA TYR A 123 0.24 -3.10 7.85
C TYR A 123 -0.54 -4.41 8.09
N GLN A 124 -0.80 -4.69 9.35
CA GLN A 124 -1.61 -5.82 9.83
C GLN A 124 -2.78 -5.31 10.65
N LEU A 125 -3.94 -5.88 10.39
CA LEU A 125 -5.19 -5.63 11.14
C LEU A 125 -5.39 -6.66 12.24
#